data_ca4be5b9db678da6347cad8a61204cd5
#
_entry.id   ca4be5b9db678da6347cad8a61204cd5
#
_cell.length_a   1.000
_cell.length_b   1.000
_cell.length_c   1.000
_cell.angle_alpha   90.00
_cell.angle_beta   90.00
_cell.angle_gamma   90.00
#
_symmetry.space_group_name_H-M   'P 1'
#
loop_
_entity.id
_entity.type
_entity.pdbx_description
1 polymer ?
#
loop_
_entity_poly.entity_id
_entity_poly.type
_entity_poly.pdbx_seq_one_letter_code
_entity_poly.pdbx_strand_id
1 'polypeptide(L)'
;RDYYASRGLGDVYKRQISKSESLVDRIKENTGMDVTFFYGNKRIMTSALDKKGNRILGSEAGERVVNQVIKGKKPFFSTNVSLDGTRNYGYFIPVYQNGTTDQVIGMVFVGTNKARKDAIVNKILGSIMMALLVVMLLCIVTAMRMAASISKNIKNSVAVVGKLADGDLNVWVDEKLLKRKDEIGDLSRGTMTLRDAMKSVIRDISENAKQL
;
A
#
# COMPACT_ATOMS: atom_id res chain seq x y z
N ARG A 1 37.24 9.09 49.43
CA ARG A 1 37.96 9.77 48.28
C ARG A 1 37.27 9.49 46.95
N ASP A 2 36.66 8.31 46.75
CA ASP A 2 36.08 7.91 45.44
C ASP A 2 34.72 8.55 45.12
N TYR A 3 33.97 9.03 46.13
CA TYR A 3 32.65 9.64 45.97
C TYR A 3 32.71 11.02 45.29
N TYR A 4 33.78 11.77 45.49
CA TYR A 4 33.97 13.08 44.80
C TYR A 4 34.50 12.95 43.38
N ALA A 5 35.32 11.91 43.12
CA ALA A 5 35.81 11.64 41.75
C ALA A 5 34.70 11.19 40.81
N SER A 6 33.72 10.39 41.27
CA SER A 6 32.59 9.96 40.47
C SER A 6 31.59 11.10 40.14
N ARG A 7 31.41 12.08 41.04
CA ARG A 7 30.65 13.31 40.77
C ARG A 7 31.27 14.17 39.69
N GLY A 8 32.62 14.37 39.75
CA GLY A 8 33.32 15.19 38.77
C GLY A 8 33.30 14.60 37.35
N LEU A 9 33.45 13.28 37.22
CA LEU A 9 33.33 12.62 35.92
C LEU A 9 31.88 12.72 35.33
N GLY A 10 30.85 12.55 36.16
CA GLY A 10 29.47 12.69 35.75
C GLY A 10 29.14 14.11 35.24
N ASP A 11 29.71 15.15 35.86
CA ASP A 11 29.49 16.55 35.46
C ASP A 11 30.31 16.91 34.19
N VAL A 12 31.48 16.34 33.97
CA VAL A 12 32.23 16.50 32.72
C VAL A 12 31.53 15.81 31.55
N TYR A 13 31.01 14.61 31.75
CA TYR A 13 30.19 13.93 30.73
C TYR A 13 28.90 14.71 30.41
N LYS A 14 28.18 15.20 31.39
CA LYS A 14 27.03 16.08 31.20
C LYS A 14 27.37 17.31 30.36
N ARG A 15 28.50 17.96 30.62
CA ARG A 15 28.94 19.13 29.87
C ARG A 15 29.34 18.83 28.43
N GLN A 16 29.99 17.69 28.16
CA GLN A 16 30.36 17.29 26.81
C GLN A 16 29.16 16.92 25.96
N ILE A 17 28.20 16.17 26.51
CA ILE A 17 27.00 15.74 25.81
C ILE A 17 26.09 16.94 25.57
N SER A 18 25.88 17.82 26.56
CA SER A 18 25.00 19.00 26.42
C SER A 18 25.54 20.05 25.44
N LYS A 19 26.84 20.07 25.16
CA LYS A 19 27.45 20.94 24.14
C LYS A 19 27.31 20.40 22.71
N SER A 20 26.91 19.15 22.53
CA SER A 20 26.74 18.53 21.21
C SER A 20 25.32 18.67 20.66
N GLU A 21 24.70 19.82 20.89
CA GLU A 21 23.33 20.11 20.36
C GLU A 21 23.27 19.98 18.83
N SER A 22 24.34 20.33 18.14
CA SER A 22 24.47 20.17 16.69
C SER A 22 24.34 18.71 16.22
N LEU A 23 24.64 17.72 17.08
CA LEU A 23 24.48 16.30 16.75
C LEU A 23 23.00 15.92 16.61
N VAL A 24 22.19 16.25 17.62
CA VAL A 24 20.75 15.91 17.60
C VAL A 24 20.00 16.68 16.52
N ASP A 25 20.40 17.92 16.24
CA ASP A 25 19.81 18.73 15.17
C ASP A 25 20.12 18.13 13.79
N ARG A 26 21.37 17.77 13.54
CA ARG A 26 21.78 17.14 12.29
C ARG A 26 21.09 15.79 12.06
N ILE A 27 20.89 14.99 13.11
CA ILE A 27 20.14 13.76 13.02
C ILE A 27 18.67 14.08 12.66
N LYS A 28 18.07 15.07 13.29
CA LYS A 28 16.69 15.52 13.00
C LYS A 28 16.55 16.03 11.56
N GLU A 29 17.49 16.86 11.09
CA GLU A 29 17.49 17.36 9.71
C GLU A 29 17.57 16.24 8.68
N ASN A 30 18.46 15.25 8.90
CA ASN A 30 18.65 14.15 7.97
C ASN A 30 17.54 13.10 8.00
N THR A 31 16.89 12.87 9.15
CA THR A 31 15.95 11.77 9.34
C THR A 31 14.50 12.23 9.50
N GLY A 32 14.28 13.50 9.83
CA GLY A 32 12.98 14.05 10.24
C GLY A 32 12.48 13.53 11.59
N MET A 33 13.36 12.89 12.39
CA MET A 33 13.03 12.32 13.69
C MET A 33 13.64 13.13 14.81
N ASP A 34 12.89 13.28 15.91
CA ASP A 34 13.44 13.86 17.13
C ASP A 34 14.31 12.83 17.86
N VAL A 35 15.46 13.29 18.35
CA VAL A 35 16.39 12.49 19.13
C VAL A 35 16.57 13.14 20.50
N THR A 36 16.59 12.29 21.52
CA THR A 36 16.77 12.75 22.92
C THR A 36 17.67 11.79 23.66
N PHE A 37 18.62 12.32 24.38
CA PHE A 37 19.47 11.58 25.32
C PHE A 37 19.01 11.85 26.74
N PHE A 38 18.91 10.77 27.51
CA PHE A 38 18.61 10.80 28.93
C PHE A 38 19.80 10.30 29.74
N TYR A 39 20.08 10.96 30.84
CA TYR A 39 20.94 10.43 31.89
C TYR A 39 20.04 9.97 33.04
N GLY A 40 20.10 8.68 33.37
CA GLY A 40 19.03 8.07 34.16
C GLY A 40 17.69 8.28 33.45
N ASN A 41 16.72 8.85 34.15
CA ASN A 41 15.40 9.19 33.62
C ASN A 41 15.29 10.65 33.13
N LYS A 42 16.36 11.49 33.32
CA LYS A 42 16.31 12.94 33.07
C LYS A 42 16.84 13.28 31.68
N ARG A 43 16.08 14.07 30.93
CA ARG A 43 16.45 14.55 29.58
C ARG A 43 17.56 15.58 29.65
N ILE A 44 18.70 15.26 29.03
CA ILE A 44 19.92 16.11 29.06
C ILE A 44 20.23 16.75 27.73
N MET A 45 19.80 16.16 26.62
CA MET A 45 20.01 16.69 25.27
C MET A 45 18.84 16.25 24.38
N THR A 46 18.32 17.16 23.55
CA THR A 46 17.16 16.85 22.69
C THR A 46 17.11 17.78 21.49
N SER A 47 16.61 17.27 20.36
CA SER A 47 16.21 18.06 19.20
C SER A 47 14.73 18.50 19.27
N ALA A 48 13.96 17.97 20.24
CA ALA A 48 12.57 18.34 20.41
C ALA A 48 12.44 19.72 21.04
N LEU A 49 11.60 20.54 20.44
CA LEU A 49 11.31 21.91 20.89
C LEU A 49 9.90 21.97 21.48
N ASP A 50 9.71 22.86 22.46
CA ASP A 50 8.40 23.24 22.97
C ASP A 50 7.67 24.19 21.99
N LYS A 51 6.44 24.56 22.31
CA LYS A 51 5.64 25.51 21.49
C LYS A 51 6.25 26.91 21.38
N LYS A 52 7.20 27.24 22.25
CA LYS A 52 7.91 28.54 22.25
C LYS A 52 9.24 28.45 21.50
N GLY A 53 9.62 27.29 20.98
CA GLY A 53 10.89 27.05 20.27
C GLY A 53 12.06 26.73 21.18
N ASN A 54 11.85 26.53 22.49
CA ASN A 54 12.92 26.14 23.41
C ASN A 54 13.07 24.62 23.44
N ARG A 55 14.30 24.14 23.69
CA ARG A 55 14.54 22.70 23.89
C ARG A 55 13.87 22.20 25.16
N ILE A 56 13.21 21.06 25.06
CA ILE A 56 12.54 20.42 26.20
C ILE A 56 13.60 19.70 27.05
N LEU A 57 14.35 20.43 27.84
CA LEU A 57 15.40 19.88 28.73
C LEU A 57 14.91 19.67 30.15
N GLY A 58 15.58 18.78 30.92
CA GLY A 58 15.37 18.56 32.35
C GLY A 58 14.09 17.80 32.71
N SER A 59 13.19 17.54 31.75
CA SER A 59 11.99 16.74 32.00
C SER A 59 12.35 15.27 32.20
N GLU A 60 11.52 14.56 32.96
CA GLU A 60 11.72 13.14 33.25
C GLU A 60 10.93 12.26 32.28
N ALA A 61 11.47 11.07 32.02
CA ALA A 61 10.75 10.06 31.28
C ALA A 61 9.65 9.44 32.15
N GLY A 62 8.53 9.07 31.54
CA GLY A 62 7.42 8.44 32.25
C GLY A 62 7.81 7.10 32.88
N GLU A 63 7.18 6.77 34.02
CA GLU A 63 7.45 5.56 34.81
C GLU A 63 7.50 4.27 33.96
N ARG A 64 6.58 4.13 33.03
CA ARG A 64 6.51 2.94 32.15
C ARG A 64 7.78 2.79 31.31
N VAL A 65 8.32 3.88 30.80
CA VAL A 65 9.59 3.88 30.05
C VAL A 65 10.75 3.51 30.95
N VAL A 66 10.83 4.15 32.12
CA VAL A 66 11.87 3.88 33.12
C VAL A 66 11.88 2.41 33.53
N ASN A 67 10.71 1.85 33.84
CA ASN A 67 10.58 0.45 34.25
C ASN A 67 11.00 -0.53 33.14
N GLN A 68 10.69 -0.24 31.88
CA GLN A 68 11.06 -1.11 30.76
C GLN A 68 12.51 -0.94 30.34
N VAL A 69 12.98 0.29 30.19
CA VAL A 69 14.27 0.57 29.57
C VAL A 69 15.40 0.59 30.58
N ILE A 70 15.23 1.27 31.72
CA ILE A 70 16.31 1.38 32.71
C ILE A 70 16.34 0.15 33.62
N LYS A 71 15.22 -0.20 34.25
CA LYS A 71 15.15 -1.35 35.15
C LYS A 71 15.11 -2.68 34.40
N GLY A 72 14.31 -2.76 33.33
CA GLY A 72 14.15 -3.96 32.51
C GLY A 72 15.27 -4.19 31.50
N LYS A 73 16.13 -3.19 31.28
CA LYS A 73 17.29 -3.23 30.35
C LYS A 73 16.89 -3.66 28.92
N LYS A 74 15.67 -3.34 28.48
CA LYS A 74 15.12 -3.72 27.17
C LYS A 74 14.68 -2.50 26.38
N PRO A 75 14.86 -2.51 25.06
CA PRO A 75 14.27 -1.47 24.22
C PRO A 75 12.74 -1.43 24.39
N PHE A 76 12.17 -0.22 24.26
CA PHE A 76 10.72 -0.02 24.42
C PHE A 76 10.18 0.86 23.30
N PHE A 77 9.14 0.37 22.63
CA PHE A 77 8.38 1.13 21.62
C PHE A 77 7.07 1.63 22.22
N SER A 78 6.74 2.88 21.97
CA SER A 78 5.47 3.48 22.38
C SER A 78 4.84 4.25 21.23
N THR A 79 3.53 4.08 21.07
CA THR A 79 2.72 4.81 20.07
C THR A 79 2.13 6.10 20.62
N ASN A 80 2.43 6.45 21.88
CA ASN A 80 1.81 7.58 22.57
C ASN A 80 2.79 8.27 23.53
N VAL A 81 3.94 8.69 22.98
CA VAL A 81 4.89 9.52 23.72
C VAL A 81 4.45 10.98 23.61
N SER A 82 4.19 11.62 24.75
CA SER A 82 3.86 13.04 24.77
C SER A 82 5.13 13.89 24.84
N LEU A 83 5.33 14.77 23.87
CA LEU A 83 6.34 15.82 23.87
C LEU A 83 5.62 17.16 23.73
N ASP A 84 5.62 17.94 24.81
CA ASP A 84 4.90 19.22 24.90
C ASP A 84 3.45 19.16 24.37
N GLY A 85 2.70 18.15 24.81
CA GLY A 85 1.32 17.91 24.39
C GLY A 85 1.15 17.30 22.99
N THR A 86 2.22 17.15 22.23
CA THR A 86 2.21 16.50 20.93
C THR A 86 2.43 15.00 21.07
N ARG A 87 1.56 14.20 20.46
CA ARG A 87 1.70 12.75 20.45
C ARG A 87 2.72 12.31 19.42
N ASN A 88 3.62 11.41 19.83
CA ASN A 88 4.69 10.89 18.99
C ASN A 88 4.75 9.38 19.06
N TYR A 89 5.17 8.76 17.97
CA TYR A 89 5.75 7.42 17.99
C TYR A 89 7.16 7.53 18.55
N GLY A 90 7.53 6.68 19.47
CA GLY A 90 8.83 6.75 20.10
C GLY A 90 9.44 5.38 20.38
N TYR A 91 10.74 5.28 20.18
CA TYR A 91 11.53 4.12 20.49
C TYR A 91 12.63 4.51 21.47
N PHE A 92 12.75 3.79 22.57
CA PHE A 92 13.72 4.02 23.62
C PHE A 92 14.70 2.85 23.67
N ILE A 93 15.99 3.15 23.75
CA ILE A 93 17.06 2.17 23.79
C ILE A 93 17.89 2.45 25.04
N PRO A 94 18.20 1.42 25.88
CA PRO A 94 19.08 1.59 27.02
C PRO A 94 20.51 1.91 26.60
N VAL A 95 21.16 2.80 27.34
CA VAL A 95 22.59 3.13 27.19
C VAL A 95 23.32 2.58 28.39
N TYR A 96 24.29 1.75 28.14
CA TYR A 96 25.09 1.07 29.16
C TYR A 96 26.35 1.85 29.48
N GLN A 97 26.86 1.67 30.70
CA GLN A 97 28.15 2.21 31.08
C GLN A 97 29.24 1.51 30.27
N ASN A 98 30.26 2.28 29.86
CA ASN A 98 31.34 1.78 29.03
C ASN A 98 32.00 0.50 29.64
N GLY A 99 32.08 -0.54 28.82
CA GLY A 99 32.65 -1.84 29.24
C GLY A 99 31.73 -2.75 30.03
N THR A 100 30.44 -2.40 30.24
CA THR A 100 29.46 -3.24 30.96
C THR A 100 28.19 -3.43 30.14
N THR A 101 27.49 -4.54 30.35
CA THR A 101 26.13 -4.80 29.85
C THR A 101 25.09 -4.79 30.96
N ASP A 102 25.54 -4.58 32.20
CA ASP A 102 24.69 -4.72 33.39
C ASP A 102 24.21 -3.40 33.97
N GLN A 103 24.97 -2.33 33.77
CA GLN A 103 24.65 -1.03 34.32
C GLN A 103 24.13 -0.07 33.24
N VAL A 104 22.84 0.18 33.26
CA VAL A 104 22.20 1.18 32.40
C VAL A 104 22.38 2.55 33.02
N ILE A 105 23.07 3.47 32.31
CA ILE A 105 23.32 4.85 32.77
C ILE A 105 22.30 5.85 32.26
N GLY A 106 21.53 5.45 31.25
CA GLY A 106 20.52 6.31 30.64
C GLY A 106 19.84 5.62 29.47
N MET A 107 19.23 6.41 28.59
CA MET A 107 18.57 5.90 27.40
C MET A 107 18.58 6.92 26.28
N VAL A 108 18.50 6.45 25.05
CA VAL A 108 18.27 7.27 23.86
C VAL A 108 16.82 7.07 23.40
N PHE A 109 16.15 8.18 23.14
CA PHE A 109 14.84 8.21 22.50
C PHE A 109 14.97 8.70 21.07
N VAL A 110 14.29 8.01 20.16
CA VAL A 110 14.07 8.45 18.79
C VAL A 110 12.56 8.46 18.54
N GLY A 111 12.05 9.56 18.02
CA GLY A 111 10.60 9.70 17.83
C GLY A 111 10.22 10.57 16.65
N THR A 112 8.97 10.44 16.26
CA THR A 112 8.39 11.23 15.16
C THR A 112 6.95 11.61 15.48
N ASN A 113 6.52 12.77 15.01
CA ASN A 113 5.16 13.26 15.19
C ASN A 113 4.14 12.28 14.61
N LYS A 114 3.24 11.79 15.46
CA LYS A 114 2.23 10.80 15.09
C LYS A 114 1.27 11.35 14.04
N ALA A 115 0.71 12.54 14.25
CA ALA A 115 -0.26 13.12 13.33
C ALA A 115 0.32 13.31 11.92
N ARG A 116 1.58 13.73 11.82
CA ARG A 116 2.27 13.89 10.53
C ARG A 116 2.44 12.55 9.81
N LYS A 117 2.81 11.49 10.54
CA LYS A 117 2.98 10.14 9.96
C LYS A 117 1.64 9.55 9.56
N ASP A 118 0.63 9.66 10.42
CA ASP A 118 -0.73 9.16 10.14
C ASP A 118 -1.33 9.88 8.92
N ALA A 119 -1.12 11.19 8.78
CA ALA A 119 -1.56 11.95 7.60
C ALA A 119 -0.90 11.46 6.29
N ILE A 120 0.40 11.16 6.32
CA ILE A 120 1.11 10.60 5.16
C ILE A 120 0.55 9.21 4.81
N VAL A 121 0.38 8.34 5.81
CA VAL A 121 -0.17 7.00 5.62
C VAL A 121 -1.58 7.07 5.04
N ASN A 122 -2.45 7.90 5.59
CA ASN A 122 -3.82 8.08 5.11
C ASN A 122 -3.87 8.63 3.68
N LYS A 123 -2.96 9.55 3.32
CA LYS A 123 -2.84 10.05 1.95
C LYS A 123 -2.43 8.94 0.96
N ILE A 124 -1.46 8.11 1.34
CA ILE A 124 -1.01 6.97 0.52
C ILE A 124 -2.15 5.95 0.38
N LEU A 125 -2.81 5.57 1.48
CA LEU A 125 -3.95 4.66 1.45
C LEU A 125 -5.08 5.20 0.57
N GLY A 126 -5.41 6.49 0.69
CA GLY A 126 -6.43 7.14 -0.15
C GLY A 126 -6.08 7.09 -1.64
N SER A 127 -4.80 7.32 -2.01
CA SER A 127 -4.37 7.24 -3.40
C SER A 127 -4.44 5.80 -3.96
N ILE A 128 -4.08 4.80 -3.17
CA ILE A 128 -4.19 3.38 -3.55
C ILE A 128 -5.66 2.99 -3.74
N MET A 129 -6.54 3.37 -2.81
CA MET A 129 -7.97 3.10 -2.93
C MET A 129 -8.59 3.73 -4.16
N MET A 130 -8.22 4.98 -4.48
CA MET A 130 -8.67 5.66 -5.70
C MET A 130 -8.19 4.93 -6.97
N ALA A 131 -6.93 4.51 -7.02
CA ALA A 131 -6.40 3.75 -8.15
C ALA A 131 -7.12 2.42 -8.35
N LEU A 132 -7.40 1.69 -7.27
CA LEU A 132 -8.16 0.43 -7.32
C LEU A 132 -9.60 0.65 -7.83
N LEU A 133 -10.27 1.72 -7.41
CA LEU A 133 -11.61 2.08 -7.92
C LEU A 133 -11.59 2.32 -9.43
N VAL A 134 -10.61 3.06 -9.94
CA VAL A 134 -10.48 3.32 -11.38
C VAL A 134 -10.28 2.01 -12.15
N VAL A 135 -9.39 1.14 -11.69
CA VAL A 135 -9.15 -0.18 -12.32
C VAL A 135 -10.42 -1.02 -12.29
N MET A 136 -11.14 -1.07 -11.17
CA MET A 136 -12.39 -1.81 -11.05
C MET A 136 -13.46 -1.31 -12.04
N LEU A 137 -13.62 0.01 -12.17
CA LEU A 137 -14.55 0.60 -13.14
C LEU A 137 -14.18 0.25 -14.60
N LEU A 138 -12.90 0.31 -14.93
CA LEU A 138 -12.43 -0.11 -16.26
C LEU A 138 -12.72 -1.58 -16.53
N CYS A 139 -12.51 -2.46 -15.56
CA CYS A 139 -12.83 -3.89 -15.67
C CYS A 139 -14.34 -4.11 -15.88
N ILE A 140 -15.18 -3.40 -15.14
CA ILE A 140 -16.64 -3.50 -15.29
C ILE A 140 -17.08 -3.05 -16.69
N VAL A 141 -16.59 -1.89 -17.16
CA VAL A 141 -16.93 -1.37 -18.49
C VAL A 141 -16.49 -2.32 -19.60
N THR A 142 -15.28 -2.87 -19.50
CA THR A 142 -14.78 -3.83 -20.51
C THR A 142 -15.57 -5.13 -20.49
N ALA A 143 -15.89 -5.68 -19.31
CA ALA A 143 -16.71 -6.86 -19.16
C ALA A 143 -18.12 -6.68 -19.73
N MET A 144 -18.77 -5.53 -19.45
CA MET A 144 -20.09 -5.21 -20.00
C MET A 144 -20.07 -5.10 -21.54
N ARG A 145 -19.04 -4.47 -22.10
CA ARG A 145 -18.89 -4.38 -23.58
C ARG A 145 -18.68 -5.74 -24.21
N MET A 146 -17.85 -6.60 -23.58
CA MET A 146 -17.65 -7.96 -24.07
C MET A 146 -18.95 -8.78 -24.01
N ALA A 147 -19.65 -8.75 -22.89
CA ALA A 147 -20.93 -9.46 -22.71
C ALA A 147 -21.99 -9.01 -23.73
N ALA A 148 -22.13 -7.71 -23.94
CA ALA A 148 -23.06 -7.16 -24.94
C ALA A 148 -22.69 -7.58 -26.37
N SER A 149 -21.40 -7.57 -26.73
CA SER A 149 -20.92 -8.01 -28.03
C SER A 149 -21.20 -9.50 -28.27
N ILE A 150 -20.89 -10.36 -27.30
CA ILE A 150 -21.13 -11.80 -27.37
C ILE A 150 -22.64 -12.08 -27.52
N SER A 151 -23.47 -11.49 -26.66
CA SER A 151 -24.92 -11.65 -26.68
C SER A 151 -25.53 -11.25 -28.03
N LYS A 152 -25.10 -10.11 -28.58
CA LYS A 152 -25.55 -9.64 -29.91
C LYS A 152 -25.18 -10.63 -31.03
N ASN A 153 -23.95 -11.12 -31.03
CA ASN A 153 -23.46 -12.03 -32.07
C ASN A 153 -24.15 -13.39 -32.01
N ILE A 154 -24.39 -13.91 -30.80
CA ILE A 154 -25.16 -15.15 -30.61
C ILE A 154 -26.60 -14.99 -31.10
N LYS A 155 -27.29 -13.88 -30.73
CA LYS A 155 -28.66 -13.60 -31.20
C LYS A 155 -28.72 -13.55 -32.73
N ASN A 156 -27.76 -12.92 -33.39
CA ASN A 156 -27.67 -12.85 -34.83
C ASN A 156 -27.50 -14.26 -35.46
N SER A 157 -26.63 -15.08 -34.91
CA SER A 157 -26.43 -16.46 -35.39
C SER A 157 -27.69 -17.31 -35.22
N VAL A 158 -28.35 -17.21 -34.07
CA VAL A 158 -29.66 -17.90 -33.81
C VAL A 158 -30.72 -17.45 -34.81
N ALA A 159 -30.81 -16.16 -35.11
CA ALA A 159 -31.77 -15.63 -36.08
C ALA A 159 -31.50 -16.15 -37.50
N VAL A 160 -30.23 -16.28 -37.90
CA VAL A 160 -29.86 -16.86 -39.20
C VAL A 160 -30.22 -18.34 -39.27
N VAL A 161 -29.94 -19.11 -38.21
CA VAL A 161 -30.28 -20.54 -38.13
C VAL A 161 -31.81 -20.71 -38.14
N GLY A 162 -32.57 -19.85 -37.45
CA GLY A 162 -34.02 -19.86 -37.49
C GLY A 162 -34.56 -19.66 -38.89
N LYS A 163 -34.10 -18.68 -39.64
CA LYS A 163 -34.49 -18.46 -41.04
C LYS A 163 -34.17 -19.64 -41.94
N LEU A 164 -32.98 -20.26 -41.74
CA LEU A 164 -32.66 -21.50 -42.45
C LEU A 164 -33.63 -22.62 -42.16
N ALA A 165 -34.08 -22.76 -40.92
CA ALA A 165 -35.10 -23.76 -40.54
C ALA A 165 -36.44 -23.49 -41.17
N ASP A 166 -36.81 -22.21 -41.39
CA ASP A 166 -38.03 -21.78 -42.11
C ASP A 166 -37.90 -21.91 -43.63
N GLY A 167 -36.76 -22.41 -44.17
CA GLY A 167 -36.50 -22.59 -45.58
C GLY A 167 -35.98 -21.36 -46.32
N ASP A 168 -35.72 -20.24 -45.61
CA ASP A 168 -35.08 -19.06 -46.23
C ASP A 168 -33.55 -19.26 -46.39
N LEU A 169 -33.13 -19.62 -47.57
CA LEU A 169 -31.74 -19.84 -47.93
C LEU A 169 -31.03 -18.55 -48.38
N ASN A 170 -31.69 -17.41 -48.45
CA ASN A 170 -31.12 -16.14 -48.82
C ASN A 170 -30.55 -15.33 -47.61
N VAL A 171 -30.14 -16.03 -46.58
CA VAL A 171 -29.56 -15.45 -45.38
C VAL A 171 -28.07 -15.17 -45.55
N TRP A 172 -27.63 -14.12 -44.91
CA TRP A 172 -26.20 -13.72 -44.88
C TRP A 172 -25.73 -13.48 -43.46
N VAL A 173 -24.48 -13.87 -43.21
CA VAL A 173 -23.78 -13.55 -41.97
C VAL A 173 -22.80 -12.42 -42.28
N ASP A 174 -22.68 -11.46 -41.32
CA ASP A 174 -21.74 -10.35 -41.47
C ASP A 174 -20.32 -10.86 -41.74
N GLU A 175 -19.67 -10.32 -42.78
CA GLU A 175 -18.32 -10.69 -43.19
C GLU A 175 -17.30 -10.51 -42.04
N LYS A 176 -17.54 -9.53 -41.16
CA LYS A 176 -16.70 -9.31 -39.97
C LYS A 176 -16.76 -10.51 -38.99
N LEU A 177 -17.90 -11.19 -38.89
CA LEU A 177 -18.05 -12.39 -38.06
C LEU A 177 -17.32 -13.58 -38.69
N LEU A 178 -17.38 -13.73 -39.99
CA LEU A 178 -16.69 -14.80 -40.73
C LEU A 178 -15.15 -14.70 -40.62
N LYS A 179 -14.60 -13.50 -40.48
CA LYS A 179 -13.16 -13.26 -40.33
C LYS A 179 -12.65 -13.45 -38.89
N ARG A 180 -13.52 -13.67 -37.92
CA ARG A 180 -13.12 -13.93 -36.52
C ARG A 180 -12.42 -15.28 -36.39
N LYS A 181 -11.45 -15.34 -35.45
CA LYS A 181 -10.68 -16.56 -35.16
C LYS A 181 -11.07 -17.20 -33.83
N ASP A 182 -12.25 -16.88 -33.31
CA ASP A 182 -12.82 -17.42 -32.08
C ASP A 182 -14.08 -18.27 -32.36
N GLU A 183 -14.70 -18.77 -31.31
CA GLU A 183 -15.89 -19.65 -31.35
C GLU A 183 -17.07 -18.98 -32.07
N ILE A 184 -17.20 -17.67 -32.01
CA ILE A 184 -18.24 -16.93 -32.75
C ILE A 184 -17.93 -16.96 -34.25
N GLY A 185 -16.67 -16.88 -34.64
CA GLY A 185 -16.23 -17.04 -36.02
C GLY A 185 -16.50 -18.45 -36.54
N ASP A 186 -16.22 -19.48 -35.74
CA ASP A 186 -16.48 -20.89 -36.10
C ASP A 186 -17.97 -21.13 -36.26
N LEU A 187 -18.80 -20.68 -35.34
CA LEU A 187 -20.27 -20.74 -35.44
C LEU A 187 -20.76 -20.07 -36.74
N SER A 188 -20.24 -18.87 -37.04
CA SER A 188 -20.64 -18.12 -38.23
C SER A 188 -20.28 -18.86 -39.52
N ARG A 189 -19.08 -19.43 -39.64
CA ARG A 189 -18.63 -20.23 -40.75
C ARG A 189 -19.44 -21.54 -40.89
N GLY A 190 -19.69 -22.23 -39.77
CA GLY A 190 -20.52 -23.41 -39.74
C GLY A 190 -21.95 -23.19 -40.23
N THR A 191 -22.56 -22.04 -39.83
CA THR A 191 -23.89 -21.66 -40.29
C THR A 191 -23.92 -21.40 -41.81
N MET A 192 -22.89 -20.77 -42.37
CA MET A 192 -22.79 -20.55 -43.82
C MET A 192 -22.58 -21.85 -44.58
N THR A 193 -21.76 -22.74 -44.05
CA THR A 193 -21.57 -24.08 -44.63
C THR A 193 -22.87 -24.88 -44.67
N LEU A 194 -23.65 -24.83 -43.60
CA LEU A 194 -24.98 -25.47 -43.55
C LEU A 194 -25.95 -24.89 -44.62
N ARG A 195 -26.00 -23.54 -44.74
CA ARG A 195 -26.79 -22.89 -45.79
C ARG A 195 -26.41 -23.37 -47.19
N ASP A 196 -25.12 -23.42 -47.49
CA ASP A 196 -24.62 -23.78 -48.82
C ASP A 196 -24.90 -25.28 -49.14
N ALA A 197 -24.78 -26.15 -48.14
CA ALA A 197 -25.17 -27.55 -48.29
C ALA A 197 -26.68 -27.72 -48.57
N MET A 198 -27.53 -26.98 -47.82
CA MET A 198 -28.98 -27.01 -48.07
C MET A 198 -29.32 -26.49 -49.46
N LYS A 199 -28.70 -25.40 -49.93
CA LYS A 199 -28.89 -24.91 -51.31
C LYS A 199 -28.49 -25.95 -52.37
N SER A 200 -27.39 -26.68 -52.17
CA SER A 200 -26.98 -27.71 -53.09
C SER A 200 -28.01 -28.85 -53.15
N VAL A 201 -28.47 -29.34 -52.00
CA VAL A 201 -29.48 -30.43 -51.96
C VAL A 201 -30.77 -30.01 -52.66
N ILE A 202 -31.30 -28.78 -52.42
CA ILE A 202 -32.50 -28.30 -53.08
C ILE A 202 -32.31 -28.16 -54.59
N ARG A 203 -31.15 -27.71 -55.02
CA ARG A 203 -30.84 -27.60 -56.43
C ARG A 203 -30.79 -28.99 -57.09
N ASP A 204 -30.14 -29.94 -56.46
CA ASP A 204 -30.01 -31.34 -57.01
C ASP A 204 -31.40 -32.01 -57.10
N ILE A 205 -32.27 -31.78 -56.08
CA ILE A 205 -33.66 -32.28 -56.13
C ILE A 205 -34.45 -31.59 -57.26
N SER A 206 -34.30 -30.27 -57.45
CA SER A 206 -35.00 -29.54 -58.49
C SER A 206 -34.55 -29.94 -59.90
N GLU A 207 -33.24 -30.24 -60.09
CA GLU A 207 -32.72 -30.70 -61.35
C GLU A 207 -33.21 -32.14 -61.67
N ASN A 208 -33.20 -33.02 -60.68
CA ASN A 208 -33.70 -34.38 -60.87
C ASN A 208 -35.21 -34.42 -61.13
N ALA A 209 -36.00 -33.53 -60.49
CA ALA A 209 -37.45 -33.42 -60.76
C ALA A 209 -37.83 -32.87 -62.12
N LYS A 210 -36.89 -32.18 -62.82
CA LYS A 210 -37.06 -31.71 -64.21
C LYS A 210 -36.77 -32.73 -65.26
N GLN A 211 -36.06 -33.79 -64.89
CA GLN A 211 -35.68 -34.92 -65.78
C GLN A 211 -36.72 -36.06 -65.77
N LEU A 212 -37.70 -36.02 -64.88
CA LEU A 212 -38.87 -36.89 -64.83
C LEU A 212 -40.06 -36.30 -65.57
#